data_bf78907a134c7ff2bc594c2388d5a276
#
_entry.id   bf78907a134c7ff2bc594c2388d5a276
#
_cell.length_a   1.000
_cell.length_b   1.000
_cell.length_c   1.000
_cell.angle_alpha   90.00
_cell.angle_beta   90.00
_cell.angle_gamma   90.00
#
_symmetry.space_group_name_H-M   'P 1'
#
loop_
_entity.id
_entity.type
_entity.pdbx_description
1 polymer ?
#
loop_
_entity_poly.entity_id
_entity_poly.type
_entity_poly.pdbx_seq_one_letter_code
_entity_poly.pdbx_strand_id
1 'polypeptide(L)'
;MPQIEGLYVVEFGDVAIGGQTYTYWNGGVAVLETNRIFGGDSGYYYVGNYTIKDSQFEATVKIVKHNPTWEDAFGSTSPSFRVKVQATANSGIIEGFVDRLDPPQARLPIRLTWKEDLPSS
;
A
#
# COMPACT_ATOMS: atom_id res chain seq x y z
N MET A 1 11.00 -14.59 14.53
CA MET A 1 9.94 -13.81 13.86
C MET A 1 10.59 -12.77 12.96
N PRO A 2 10.28 -12.75 11.66
CA PRO A 2 10.86 -11.72 10.81
C PRO A 2 10.42 -10.34 11.24
N GLN A 3 11.34 -9.41 11.19
CA GLN A 3 11.04 -8.01 11.48
C GLN A 3 10.20 -7.46 10.32
N ILE A 4 9.01 -6.96 10.61
CA ILE A 4 8.16 -6.35 9.61
C ILE A 4 8.19 -4.83 9.68
N GLU A 5 8.56 -4.28 10.84
CA GLU A 5 8.61 -2.82 10.99
C GLU A 5 9.71 -2.20 10.15
N GLY A 6 9.45 -1.03 9.61
CA GLY A 6 10.43 -0.34 8.82
C GLY A 6 9.82 0.59 7.79
N LEU A 7 10.70 1.12 6.95
CA LEU A 7 10.32 1.97 5.83
C LEU A 7 10.28 1.14 4.55
N TYR A 8 9.16 1.24 3.85
CA TYR A 8 8.91 0.49 2.63
C TYR A 8 8.67 1.43 1.46
N VAL A 9 9.10 1.02 0.27
CA VAL A 9 8.64 1.62 -0.98
C VAL A 9 7.36 0.91 -1.38
N VAL A 10 6.35 1.69 -1.75
CA VAL A 10 5.06 1.18 -2.18
C VAL A 10 4.99 1.25 -3.70
N GLU A 11 4.59 0.14 -4.32
CA GLU A 11 4.41 0.07 -5.76
C GLU A 11 3.02 -0.49 -6.05
N PHE A 12 2.32 0.15 -6.98
CA PHE A 12 1.05 -0.36 -7.49
C PHE A 12 1.30 -0.99 -8.84
N GLY A 13 0.47 -1.95 -9.22
CA GLY A 13 0.64 -2.65 -10.47
C GLY A 13 -0.58 -2.58 -11.36
N ASP A 14 -0.33 -2.80 -12.65
CA ASP A 14 -1.38 -3.08 -13.62
C ASP A 14 -1.30 -4.53 -14.01
N VAL A 15 -2.45 -5.13 -14.26
CA VAL A 15 -2.51 -6.49 -14.78
C VAL A 15 -2.21 -6.42 -16.28
N ALA A 16 -1.18 -7.14 -16.72
CA ALA A 16 -0.83 -7.20 -18.14
C ALA A 16 -1.96 -7.87 -18.92
N ILE A 17 -2.00 -7.60 -20.22
CA ILE A 17 -2.93 -8.27 -21.12
C ILE A 17 -2.70 -9.78 -21.02
N GLY A 18 -3.76 -10.51 -20.74
CA GLY A 18 -3.68 -11.95 -20.48
C GLY A 18 -3.67 -12.31 -19.01
N GLY A 19 -3.51 -11.34 -18.12
CA GLY A 19 -3.67 -11.53 -16.68
C GLY A 19 -2.58 -12.32 -15.97
N GLN A 20 -1.45 -12.56 -16.64
CA GLN A 20 -0.41 -13.45 -16.12
C GLN A 20 0.72 -12.71 -15.40
N THR A 21 0.97 -11.48 -15.74
CA THR A 21 2.07 -10.67 -15.21
C THR A 21 1.58 -9.31 -14.79
N TYR A 22 2.30 -8.72 -13.81
CA TYR A 22 1.99 -7.37 -13.35
C TYR A 22 3.16 -6.45 -13.70
N THR A 23 2.84 -5.23 -14.11
CA THR A 23 3.83 -4.17 -14.27
C THR A 23 3.63 -3.21 -13.09
N TYR A 24 4.68 -3.00 -12.30
CA TYR A 24 4.61 -2.16 -11.11
C TYR A 24 5.20 -0.79 -11.37
N TRP A 25 4.64 0.22 -10.73
CA TRP A 25 5.22 1.57 -10.71
C TRP A 25 5.21 2.11 -9.28
N ASN A 26 6.08 3.08 -9.01
CA ASN A 26 6.20 3.65 -7.67
C ASN A 26 4.93 4.39 -7.27
N GLY A 27 4.43 4.05 -6.08
CA GLY A 27 3.28 4.72 -5.49
C GLY A 27 3.65 5.63 -4.33
N GLY A 28 4.87 5.49 -3.79
CA GLY A 28 5.29 6.29 -2.65
C GLY A 28 6.03 5.48 -1.62
N VAL A 29 5.95 5.92 -0.38
CA VAL A 29 6.58 5.23 0.76
C VAL A 29 5.56 5.01 1.87
N ALA A 30 5.80 3.99 2.68
CA ALA A 30 4.99 3.71 3.85
C ALA A 30 5.88 3.21 4.98
N VAL A 31 5.49 3.55 6.20
CA VAL A 31 6.14 3.09 7.42
C VAL A 31 5.21 2.11 8.12
N LEU A 32 5.74 0.96 8.50
CA LEU A 32 5.06 -0.01 9.34
C LEU A 32 5.66 0.05 10.73
N GLU A 33 4.83 0.34 11.73
CA GLU A 33 5.28 0.47 13.11
C GLU A 33 4.14 0.10 14.06
N THR A 34 4.33 -0.94 14.82
CA THR A 34 3.42 -1.36 15.90
C THR A 34 1.95 -1.34 15.47
N ASN A 35 1.61 -2.13 14.47
CA ASN A 35 0.27 -2.26 13.91
C ASN A 35 -0.27 -0.98 13.24
N ARG A 36 0.60 0.00 13.00
CA ARG A 36 0.24 1.23 12.29
C ARG A 36 0.95 1.28 10.95
N ILE A 37 0.24 1.76 9.93
CA ILE A 37 0.81 1.99 8.61
C ILE A 37 0.50 3.43 8.22
N PHE A 38 1.53 4.16 7.77
CA PHE A 38 1.35 5.53 7.33
C PHE A 38 2.45 5.90 6.33
N GLY A 39 2.14 6.86 5.48
CA GLY A 39 3.07 7.27 4.45
C GLY A 39 2.41 8.16 3.44
N GLY A 40 2.92 8.13 2.22
CA GLY A 40 2.34 8.94 1.16
C GLY A 40 3.18 9.01 -0.09
N ASP A 41 2.65 9.79 -1.03
CA ASP A 41 3.29 10.08 -2.31
C ASP A 41 3.07 11.55 -2.64
N SER A 42 3.28 11.92 -3.91
CA SER A 42 3.16 13.33 -4.34
C SER A 42 1.74 13.88 -4.28
N GLY A 43 0.74 13.00 -4.23
CA GLY A 43 -0.66 13.44 -4.30
C GLY A 43 -1.48 13.10 -3.08
N TYR A 44 -1.10 12.06 -2.34
CA TYR A 44 -1.93 11.50 -1.28
C TYR A 44 -1.07 11.13 -0.09
N TYR A 45 -1.68 11.14 1.12
CA TYR A 45 -1.06 10.49 2.27
C TYR A 45 -1.92 9.29 2.69
N TYR A 46 -1.27 8.36 3.39
CA TYR A 46 -1.85 7.07 3.80
C TYR A 46 -1.81 6.97 5.32
N VAL A 47 -2.91 6.59 5.95
CA VAL A 47 -2.97 6.40 7.40
C VAL A 47 -3.87 5.22 7.70
N GLY A 48 -3.38 4.26 8.44
CA GLY A 48 -4.20 3.11 8.79
C GLY A 48 -3.54 2.17 9.78
N ASN A 49 -4.09 0.97 9.83
CA ASN A 49 -3.63 -0.07 10.74
C ASN A 49 -3.42 -1.36 9.96
N TYR A 50 -2.49 -2.17 10.43
CA TYR A 50 -2.28 -3.49 9.84
C TYR A 50 -2.24 -4.55 10.93
N THR A 51 -2.50 -5.79 10.51
CA THR A 51 -2.26 -6.98 11.29
C THR A 51 -1.42 -7.94 10.47
N ILE A 52 -0.64 -8.76 11.16
CA ILE A 52 0.10 -9.82 10.51
C ILE A 52 -0.02 -11.07 11.36
N LYS A 53 -0.32 -12.19 10.72
CA LYS A 53 -0.40 -13.49 11.36
C LYS A 53 0.27 -14.50 10.43
N ASP A 54 1.32 -15.15 10.94
CA ASP A 54 2.19 -15.96 10.10
C ASP A 54 2.75 -15.08 8.98
N SER A 55 2.46 -15.34 7.74
CA SER A 55 2.88 -14.47 6.65
C SER A 55 1.72 -13.71 6.02
N GLN A 56 0.54 -13.77 6.63
CA GLN A 56 -0.64 -13.08 6.10
C GLN A 56 -0.71 -11.66 6.64
N PHE A 57 -0.66 -10.70 5.73
CA PHE A 57 -0.70 -9.27 6.04
C PHE A 57 -2.06 -8.70 5.60
N GLU A 58 -2.70 -7.97 6.50
CA GLU A 58 -3.92 -7.25 6.18
C GLU A 58 -3.83 -5.84 6.73
N ALA A 59 -4.27 -4.87 5.94
CA ALA A 59 -4.29 -3.48 6.37
C ALA A 59 -5.56 -2.81 5.89
N THR A 60 -6.06 -1.88 6.71
CA THR A 60 -7.13 -0.97 6.32
C THR A 60 -6.55 0.42 6.38
N VAL A 61 -6.61 1.15 5.27
CA VAL A 61 -5.89 2.40 5.12
C VAL A 61 -6.82 3.47 4.55
N LYS A 62 -6.77 4.65 5.14
CA LYS A 62 -7.42 5.83 4.60
C LYS A 62 -6.42 6.55 3.70
N ILE A 63 -6.84 6.85 2.48
CA ILE A 63 -6.04 7.55 1.47
C ILE A 63 -6.64 8.94 1.33
N VAL A 64 -5.84 9.97 1.55
CA VAL A 64 -6.33 11.35 1.56
C VAL A 64 -5.50 12.20 0.60
N LYS A 65 -6.19 12.91 -0.28
CA LYS A 65 -5.53 13.78 -1.25
C LYS A 65 -4.98 15.02 -0.54
N HIS A 66 -3.71 15.33 -0.80
CA HIS A 66 -3.09 16.57 -0.34
C HIS A 66 -2.64 17.45 -1.51
N ASN A 67 -2.72 16.94 -2.74
CA ASN A 67 -2.43 17.72 -3.95
C ASN A 67 -3.67 17.67 -4.85
N PRO A 68 -4.40 18.79 -5.00
CA PRO A 68 -5.70 18.77 -5.68
C PRO A 68 -5.64 18.45 -7.17
N THR A 69 -4.47 18.46 -7.78
CA THR A 69 -4.33 18.20 -9.22
C THR A 69 -4.05 16.74 -9.56
N TRP A 70 -3.87 15.87 -8.56
CA TRP A 70 -3.50 14.47 -8.79
C TRP A 70 -4.70 13.55 -8.80
N GLU A 71 -4.60 12.48 -9.60
CA GLU A 71 -5.50 11.34 -9.56
C GLU A 71 -4.85 10.25 -8.71
N ASP A 72 -5.67 9.42 -8.06
CA ASP A 72 -5.15 8.26 -7.32
C ASP A 72 -4.78 7.12 -8.27
N ALA A 73 -4.23 6.05 -7.72
CA ALA A 73 -3.79 4.88 -8.50
C ALA A 73 -4.95 4.17 -9.21
N PHE A 74 -6.19 4.43 -8.80
CA PHE A 74 -7.39 3.88 -9.44
C PHE A 74 -7.96 4.81 -10.52
N GLY A 75 -7.29 5.93 -10.81
CA GLY A 75 -7.75 6.89 -11.80
C GLY A 75 -8.87 7.81 -11.32
N SER A 76 -9.04 7.93 -10.02
CA SER A 76 -10.09 8.73 -9.42
C SER A 76 -9.52 10.04 -8.89
N THR A 77 -10.39 11.06 -8.78
CA THR A 77 -10.04 12.35 -8.20
C THR A 77 -10.72 12.55 -6.84
N SER A 78 -11.24 11.49 -6.24
CA SER A 78 -11.89 11.55 -4.93
C SER A 78 -10.96 12.17 -3.89
N PRO A 79 -11.45 13.07 -3.01
CA PRO A 79 -10.59 13.69 -2.00
C PRO A 79 -10.11 12.71 -0.93
N SER A 80 -10.87 11.66 -0.66
CA SER A 80 -10.44 10.60 0.25
C SER A 80 -11.23 9.33 -0.01
N PHE A 81 -10.64 8.20 0.33
CA PHE A 81 -11.28 6.90 0.23
C PHE A 81 -10.53 5.91 1.11
N ARG A 82 -11.15 4.78 1.37
CA ARG A 82 -10.54 3.71 2.16
C ARG A 82 -10.18 2.55 1.25
N VAL A 83 -9.12 1.86 1.62
CA VAL A 83 -8.69 0.65 0.93
C VAL A 83 -8.40 -0.44 1.93
N LYS A 84 -8.46 -1.68 1.46
CA LYS A 84 -8.03 -2.85 2.21
C LYS A 84 -6.92 -3.54 1.43
N VAL A 85 -5.81 -3.82 2.12
CA VAL A 85 -4.70 -4.56 1.56
C VAL A 85 -4.75 -5.98 2.10
N GLN A 86 -4.65 -6.97 1.22
CA GLN A 86 -4.50 -8.37 1.59
C GLN A 86 -3.30 -8.90 0.83
N ALA A 87 -2.30 -9.35 1.58
CA ALA A 87 -1.00 -9.64 1.00
C ALA A 87 -0.28 -10.72 1.80
N THR A 88 0.79 -11.22 1.23
CA THR A 88 1.69 -12.17 1.87
C THR A 88 3.02 -11.47 2.10
N ALA A 89 3.53 -11.55 3.34
CA ALA A 89 4.81 -10.97 3.71
C ALA A 89 5.89 -12.05 3.67
N ASN A 90 6.98 -11.77 2.97
CA ASN A 90 8.07 -12.74 2.81
C ASN A 90 9.38 -12.00 2.56
N SER A 91 10.31 -12.09 3.52
CA SER A 91 11.68 -11.59 3.36
C SER A 91 11.76 -10.14 2.89
N GLY A 92 11.00 -9.26 3.54
CA GLY A 92 11.06 -7.82 3.23
C GLY A 92 10.17 -7.39 2.07
N ILE A 93 9.39 -8.32 1.51
CA ILE A 93 8.45 -8.00 0.45
C ILE A 93 7.05 -8.39 0.91
N ILE A 94 6.12 -7.43 0.80
CA ILE A 94 4.70 -7.65 1.11
C ILE A 94 3.98 -7.44 -0.21
N GLU A 95 3.38 -8.52 -0.72
CA GLU A 95 2.85 -8.50 -2.06
C GLU A 95 1.46 -9.13 -2.11
N GLY A 96 0.54 -8.46 -2.75
CA GLY A 96 -0.84 -8.94 -2.85
C GLY A 96 -1.70 -7.95 -3.62
N PHE A 97 -2.87 -7.66 -3.05
CA PHE A 97 -3.84 -6.80 -3.71
C PHE A 97 -4.36 -5.74 -2.76
N VAL A 98 -4.67 -4.58 -3.33
CA VAL A 98 -5.36 -3.50 -2.63
C VAL A 98 -6.73 -3.31 -3.27
N ASP A 99 -7.76 -3.33 -2.43
CA ASP A 99 -9.16 -3.13 -2.84
C ASP A 99 -9.66 -1.79 -2.34
N ARG A 100 -10.24 -1.01 -3.25
CA ARG A 100 -10.93 0.20 -2.85
C ARG A 100 -12.27 -0.17 -2.24
N LEU A 101 -12.52 0.31 -1.01
CA LEU A 101 -13.74 -0.02 -0.27
C LEU A 101 -14.89 0.93 -0.59
N ASP A 102 -14.58 2.18 -0.91
CA ASP A 102 -15.58 3.18 -1.26
C ASP A 102 -15.83 3.16 -2.78
N PRO A 103 -17.06 3.37 -3.22
CA PRO A 103 -17.35 3.34 -4.67
C PRO A 103 -16.56 4.39 -5.44
N PRO A 104 -16.16 4.11 -6.66
CA PRO A 104 -16.29 2.84 -7.36
C PRO A 104 -15.29 1.80 -6.84
N GLN A 105 -15.75 0.56 -6.72
CA GLN A 105 -14.89 -0.54 -6.28
C GLN A 105 -13.87 -0.86 -7.35
N ALA A 106 -12.64 -1.14 -6.93
CA ALA A 106 -11.54 -1.47 -7.84
C ALA A 106 -10.47 -2.23 -7.08
N ARG A 107 -9.69 -3.02 -7.79
CA ARG A 107 -8.59 -3.81 -7.24
C ARG A 107 -7.33 -3.61 -8.06
N LEU A 108 -6.21 -3.43 -7.38
CA LEU A 108 -4.91 -3.34 -8.01
C LEU A 108 -3.91 -4.25 -7.29
N PRO A 109 -2.94 -4.80 -8.01
CA PRO A 109 -1.77 -5.40 -7.36
C PRO A 109 -1.02 -4.35 -6.57
N ILE A 110 -0.44 -4.75 -5.44
CA ILE A 110 0.37 -3.88 -4.61
C ILE A 110 1.60 -4.64 -4.12
N ARG A 111 2.72 -3.94 -4.04
CA ARG A 111 3.94 -4.50 -3.49
C ARG A 111 4.61 -3.45 -2.61
N LEU A 112 4.93 -3.85 -1.38
CA LEU A 112 5.72 -3.05 -0.46
C LEU A 112 7.08 -3.73 -0.33
N THR A 113 8.15 -2.98 -0.57
CA THR A 113 9.51 -3.49 -0.47
C THR A 113 10.23 -2.76 0.64
N TRP A 114 10.72 -3.53 1.62
CA TRP A 114 11.45 -3.00 2.77
C TRP A 114 12.74 -2.34 2.32
N LYS A 115 13.05 -1.18 2.88
CA LYS A 115 14.24 -0.43 2.54
C LYS A 115 15.12 -0.11 3.75
N GLU A 116 14.52 0.24 4.89
CA GLU A 116 15.26 0.71 6.04
C GLU A 116 14.59 0.28 7.34
N ASP A 117 15.39 0.05 8.37
CA ASP A 117 14.89 -0.08 9.73
C ASP A 117 14.34 1.26 10.20
N LEU A 118 13.44 1.22 11.17
CA LEU A 118 13.01 2.44 11.84
C LEU A 118 14.21 3.09 12.53
N PRO A 119 14.33 4.42 12.47
CA PRO A 119 15.42 5.08 13.19
C PRO A 119 15.25 4.93 14.70
N SER A 120 16.37 4.93 15.40
CA SER A 120 16.37 4.91 16.85
C SER A 120 15.82 6.23 17.38
N SER A 121 15.04 6.17 18.44
CA SER A 121 14.51 7.36 19.11
C SER A 121 15.52 7.93 20.11
#